data_e71ad8dc277f81d274f6d405878f860b
#
_entry.id   e71ad8dc277f81d274f6d405878f860b
#
_cell.length_a   1.000
_cell.length_b   1.000
_cell.length_c   1.000
_cell.angle_alpha   90.00
_cell.angle_beta   90.00
_cell.angle_gamma   90.00
#
_symmetry.space_group_name_H-M   'P 1'
#
loop_
_entity.id
_entity.type
_entity.pdbx_description
1 polymer ?
#
loop_
_entity_poly.entity_id
_entity_poly.type
_entity_poly.pdbx_seq_one_letter_code
_entity_poly.pdbx_strand_id
1 'polypeptide(L)'
;MKEYSFGNTSGTIATKTTATSVSWTPVLSLASQIPNATSGTCTITCTTYNGNTNIGSKTCTLTLSIPASVKPTISSLTASRIDGEVPSTWGIYVQTKSKVKLTINGAAGSYGSTIKSYSITGGGYSGSASTLTTGFL
;
A
#
# COMPACT_ATOMS: atom_id res chain seq x y z
N MET A 1 19.91 24.02 -7.43
CA MET A 1 19.39 23.02 -6.48
C MET A 1 18.34 22.18 -7.18
N LYS A 2 18.32 20.88 -6.95
CA LYS A 2 17.31 19.96 -7.49
C LYS A 2 16.55 19.32 -6.33
N GLU A 3 15.23 19.40 -6.37
CA GLU A 3 14.34 18.95 -5.29
C GLU A 3 13.21 18.10 -5.86
N TYR A 4 12.62 17.25 -5.04
CA TYR A 4 11.42 16.50 -5.37
C TYR A 4 10.28 16.82 -4.41
N SER A 5 9.05 16.64 -4.89
CA SER A 5 7.82 16.67 -4.10
C SER A 5 6.92 15.51 -4.52
N PHE A 6 6.45 14.74 -3.55
CA PHE A 6 5.57 13.60 -3.76
C PHE A 6 4.57 13.47 -2.59
N GLY A 7 3.29 13.69 -2.89
CA GLY A 7 2.28 13.81 -1.84
C GLY A 7 2.62 14.96 -0.89
N ASN A 8 2.67 14.68 0.40
CA ASN A 8 3.03 15.64 1.45
C ASN A 8 4.54 15.60 1.79
N THR A 9 5.33 14.85 1.06
CA THR A 9 6.78 14.70 1.29
C THR A 9 7.56 15.39 0.21
N SER A 10 8.61 16.11 0.60
CA SER A 10 9.57 16.72 -0.30
C SER A 10 11.00 16.50 0.22
N GLY A 11 11.96 16.65 -0.66
CA GLY A 11 13.37 16.53 -0.27
C GLY A 11 14.31 17.02 -1.36
N THR A 12 15.58 17.09 -1.02
CA THR A 12 16.64 17.56 -1.90
C THR A 12 17.28 16.38 -2.63
N ILE A 13 17.35 16.46 -3.95
CA ILE A 13 18.06 15.51 -4.80
C ILE A 13 19.54 15.93 -4.94
N ALA A 14 19.78 17.22 -5.16
CA ALA A 14 21.12 17.77 -5.26
C ALA A 14 21.14 19.23 -4.84
N THR A 15 22.10 19.59 -4.01
CA THR A 15 22.43 20.98 -3.70
C THR A 15 23.33 21.56 -4.77
N LYS A 16 23.47 22.85 -4.80
CA LYS A 16 24.29 23.69 -5.69
C LYS A 16 25.37 22.92 -6.49
N THR A 17 24.96 22.34 -7.62
CA THR A 17 25.83 21.58 -8.52
C THR A 17 25.81 22.20 -9.91
N THR A 18 26.94 22.16 -10.59
CA THR A 18 27.07 22.52 -12.02
C THR A 18 26.79 21.34 -12.94
N ALA A 19 26.57 20.15 -12.40
CA ALA A 19 26.29 18.96 -13.18
C ALA A 19 24.99 19.10 -13.97
N THR A 20 25.05 18.78 -15.24
CA THR A 20 23.90 18.79 -16.15
C THR A 20 22.96 17.60 -15.93
N SER A 21 23.48 16.51 -15.36
CA SER A 21 22.70 15.31 -14.99
C SER A 21 22.99 14.89 -13.54
N VAL A 22 21.97 14.35 -12.89
CA VAL A 22 22.05 13.78 -11.53
C VAL A 22 21.20 12.53 -11.49
N SER A 23 21.75 11.44 -10.98
CA SER A 23 21.00 10.22 -10.69
C SER A 23 20.38 10.32 -9.30
N TRP A 24 19.12 9.93 -9.20
CA TRP A 24 18.38 9.89 -7.94
C TRP A 24 17.53 8.63 -7.87
N THR A 25 17.58 7.96 -6.73
CA THR A 25 16.72 6.80 -6.44
C THR A 25 15.66 7.22 -5.42
N PRO A 26 14.37 7.20 -5.78
CA PRO A 26 13.29 7.47 -4.83
C PRO A 26 13.33 6.49 -3.65
N VAL A 27 13.15 7.01 -2.44
CA VAL A 27 13.10 6.18 -1.23
C VAL A 27 11.76 5.43 -1.15
N LEU A 28 11.80 4.17 -0.73
CA LEU A 28 10.60 3.31 -0.67
C LEU A 28 9.49 3.85 0.26
N SER A 29 9.88 4.63 1.28
CA SER A 29 8.92 5.28 2.18
C SER A 29 7.94 6.22 1.51
N LEU A 30 8.22 6.68 0.28
CA LEU A 30 7.29 7.48 -0.52
C LEU A 30 5.99 6.71 -0.83
N ALA A 31 6.02 5.37 -0.82
CA ALA A 31 4.84 4.55 -1.01
C ALA A 31 3.73 4.83 0.04
N SER A 32 4.10 5.26 1.25
CA SER A 32 3.14 5.63 2.30
C SER A 32 2.31 6.88 1.95
N GLN A 33 2.77 7.70 1.01
CA GLN A 33 2.05 8.90 0.55
C GLN A 33 0.87 8.59 -0.39
N ILE A 34 0.83 7.38 -0.94
CA ILE A 34 -0.21 6.93 -1.87
C ILE A 34 -0.78 5.56 -1.45
N PRO A 35 -1.36 5.44 -0.22
CA PRO A 35 -1.73 4.15 0.37
C PRO A 35 -2.82 3.38 -0.43
N ASN A 36 -3.57 4.07 -1.26
CA ASN A 36 -4.69 3.50 -2.04
C ASN A 36 -4.41 3.46 -3.56
N ALA A 37 -3.18 3.71 -3.97
CA ALA A 37 -2.80 3.72 -5.38
C ALA A 37 -1.51 2.90 -5.62
N THR A 38 -1.31 2.47 -6.85
CA THR A 38 -0.09 1.74 -7.27
C THR A 38 0.95 2.64 -7.92
N SER A 39 0.59 3.90 -8.17
CA SER A 39 1.49 4.92 -8.71
C SER A 39 1.03 6.32 -8.32
N GLY A 40 1.93 7.27 -8.39
CA GLY A 40 1.66 8.68 -8.13
C GLY A 40 2.60 9.59 -8.90
N THR A 41 2.22 10.86 -9.00
CA THR A 41 3.01 11.88 -9.69
C THR A 41 4.01 12.52 -8.74
N CYS A 42 5.28 12.50 -9.13
CA CYS A 42 6.39 13.18 -8.47
C CYS A 42 6.75 14.43 -9.27
N THR A 43 6.84 15.57 -8.61
CA THR A 43 7.30 16.81 -9.22
C THR A 43 8.76 17.04 -8.87
N ILE A 44 9.58 17.24 -9.89
CA ILE A 44 10.99 17.61 -9.74
C ILE A 44 11.14 19.09 -10.07
N THR A 45 11.76 19.83 -9.16
CA THR A 45 12.05 21.26 -9.34
C THR A 45 13.56 21.46 -9.44
N CYS A 46 14.00 22.11 -10.49
CA CYS A 46 15.38 22.54 -10.66
C CYS A 46 15.45 24.07 -10.51
N THR A 47 16.12 24.53 -9.47
CA THR A 47 16.32 25.97 -9.20
C THR A 47 17.74 26.38 -9.51
N THR A 48 17.87 27.43 -10.30
CA THR A 48 19.15 28.03 -10.70
C THR A 48 19.49 29.20 -9.77
N TYR A 49 20.75 29.30 -9.39
CA TYR A 49 21.25 30.36 -8.52
C TYR A 49 22.43 31.08 -9.17
N ASN A 50 22.49 32.38 -8.91
CA ASN A 50 23.69 33.20 -9.07
C ASN A 50 24.20 33.56 -7.67
N GLY A 51 25.29 32.94 -7.24
CA GLY A 51 25.69 32.98 -5.83
C GLY A 51 24.62 32.40 -4.91
N ASN A 52 24.03 33.25 -4.08
CA ASN A 52 22.91 32.87 -3.20
C ASN A 52 21.54 33.35 -3.69
N THR A 53 21.48 34.06 -4.80
CA THR A 53 20.24 34.61 -5.35
C THR A 53 19.60 33.60 -6.31
N ASN A 54 18.34 33.24 -6.05
CA ASN A 54 17.53 32.45 -6.96
C ASN A 54 17.20 33.31 -8.22
N ILE A 55 17.58 32.83 -9.39
CA ILE A 55 17.38 33.50 -10.68
C ILE A 55 16.33 32.79 -11.57
N GLY A 56 15.74 31.72 -11.09
CA GLY A 56 14.67 31.04 -11.78
C GLY A 56 14.61 29.55 -11.48
N SER A 57 13.47 28.94 -11.78
CA SER A 57 13.24 27.51 -11.61
C SER A 57 12.46 26.92 -12.78
N LYS A 58 12.64 25.63 -13.01
CA LYS A 58 11.87 24.79 -13.93
C LYS A 58 11.44 23.52 -13.21
N THR A 59 10.24 23.09 -13.56
CA THR A 59 9.67 21.84 -13.01
C THR A 59 9.44 20.83 -14.12
N CYS A 60 9.53 19.55 -13.77
CA CYS A 60 9.02 18.43 -14.56
C CYS A 60 8.34 17.43 -13.65
N THR A 61 7.52 16.59 -14.21
CA THR A 61 6.82 15.55 -13.50
C THR A 61 7.25 14.17 -14.00
N LEU A 62 7.25 13.20 -13.08
CA LEU A 62 7.44 11.80 -13.42
C LEU A 62 6.49 10.93 -12.59
N THR A 63 6.12 9.79 -13.13
CA THR A 63 5.28 8.82 -12.42
C THR A 63 6.17 7.86 -11.65
N LEU A 64 5.95 7.78 -10.33
CA LEU A 64 6.55 6.76 -9.47
C LEU A 64 5.55 5.62 -9.28
N SER A 65 5.98 4.39 -9.55
CA SER A 65 5.18 3.19 -9.31
C SER A 65 5.66 2.45 -8.07
N ILE A 66 4.72 1.90 -7.30
CA ILE A 66 5.02 1.10 -6.11
C ILE A 66 5.54 -0.27 -6.53
N PRO A 67 6.77 -0.67 -6.14
CA PRO A 67 7.26 -2.00 -6.41
C PRO A 67 6.49 -3.07 -5.62
N ALA A 68 6.46 -4.29 -6.13
CA ALA A 68 5.73 -5.40 -5.50
C ALA A 68 6.19 -5.68 -4.05
N SER A 69 7.46 -5.41 -3.74
CA SER A 69 8.05 -5.61 -2.42
C SER A 69 7.46 -4.76 -1.30
N VAL A 70 6.76 -3.66 -1.63
CA VAL A 70 6.14 -2.77 -0.62
C VAL A 70 4.62 -2.76 -0.69
N LYS A 71 4.01 -3.61 -1.53
CA LYS A 71 2.55 -3.78 -1.57
C LYS A 71 2.04 -4.46 -0.30
N PRO A 72 0.77 -4.24 0.09
CA PRO A 72 0.17 -4.97 1.18
C PRO A 72 0.26 -6.49 0.96
N THR A 73 0.50 -7.23 2.03
CA THR A 73 0.66 -8.68 1.99
C THR A 73 -0.20 -9.37 3.03
N ILE A 74 -0.57 -10.62 2.74
CA ILE A 74 -1.18 -11.55 3.68
C ILE A 74 -0.30 -12.80 3.67
N SER A 75 0.19 -13.25 4.83
CA SER A 75 1.04 -14.45 4.91
C SER A 75 0.24 -15.72 4.71
N SER A 76 -0.94 -15.81 5.30
CA SER A 76 -1.84 -16.94 5.11
C SER A 76 -3.30 -16.59 5.41
N LEU A 77 -4.19 -17.37 4.82
CA LEU A 77 -5.62 -17.39 5.12
C LEU A 77 -5.96 -18.81 5.58
N THR A 78 -6.52 -18.93 6.77
CA THR A 78 -6.97 -20.22 7.31
C THR A 78 -8.47 -20.23 7.49
N ALA A 79 -9.07 -21.41 7.27
CA ALA A 79 -10.49 -21.64 7.48
C ALA A 79 -10.67 -22.69 8.57
N SER A 80 -11.56 -22.44 9.51
CA SER A 80 -11.94 -23.39 10.54
C SER A 80 -13.45 -23.44 10.70
N ARG A 81 -13.97 -24.61 11.06
CA ARG A 81 -15.38 -24.71 11.44
C ARG A 81 -15.61 -24.07 12.79
N ILE A 82 -16.73 -23.45 12.94
CA ILE A 82 -17.24 -23.00 14.24
C ILE A 82 -18.67 -23.53 14.42
N ASP A 83 -19.14 -23.57 15.67
CA ASP A 83 -20.48 -24.01 15.96
C ASP A 83 -21.53 -23.08 15.32
N GLY A 84 -22.55 -23.70 14.78
CA GLY A 84 -23.69 -23.07 14.14
C GLY A 84 -24.91 -23.93 14.45
N GLU A 85 -25.79 -24.12 13.47
CA GLU A 85 -26.88 -25.10 13.56
C GLU A 85 -26.36 -26.54 13.57
N VAL A 86 -25.14 -26.75 13.02
CA VAL A 86 -24.46 -28.05 13.06
C VAL A 86 -23.21 -27.91 13.93
N PRO A 87 -23.05 -28.76 14.99
CA PRO A 87 -21.88 -28.72 15.86
C PRO A 87 -20.59 -28.95 15.05
N SER A 88 -19.54 -28.19 15.37
CA SER A 88 -18.22 -28.33 14.75
C SER A 88 -17.59 -29.71 14.97
N THR A 89 -17.94 -30.37 16.08
CA THR A 89 -17.48 -31.71 16.46
C THR A 89 -17.91 -32.82 15.50
N TRP A 90 -18.91 -32.62 14.67
CA TRP A 90 -19.36 -33.61 13.70
C TRP A 90 -18.37 -33.85 12.56
N GLY A 91 -17.40 -32.96 12.35
CA GLY A 91 -16.35 -33.14 11.33
C GLY A 91 -16.80 -32.99 9.89
N ILE A 92 -18.06 -32.66 9.63
CA ILE A 92 -18.65 -32.49 8.28
C ILE A 92 -19.14 -31.07 8.07
N TYR A 93 -19.23 -30.64 6.82
CA TYR A 93 -19.88 -29.39 6.43
C TYR A 93 -21.26 -29.67 5.87
N VAL A 94 -22.26 -28.97 6.36
CA VAL A 94 -23.64 -29.05 5.84
C VAL A 94 -23.93 -27.69 5.19
N GLN A 95 -24.25 -27.72 3.90
CA GLN A 95 -24.54 -26.52 3.13
C GLN A 95 -25.64 -25.68 3.81
N THR A 96 -25.44 -24.39 3.88
CA THR A 96 -26.30 -23.39 4.53
C THR A 96 -26.45 -23.51 6.05
N LYS A 97 -25.93 -24.57 6.68
CA LYS A 97 -26.04 -24.85 8.12
C LYS A 97 -24.73 -24.73 8.87
N SER A 98 -23.61 -25.07 8.25
CA SER A 98 -22.30 -24.96 8.87
C SER A 98 -21.76 -23.54 8.76
N LYS A 99 -21.12 -23.05 9.83
CA LYS A 99 -20.38 -21.78 9.85
C LYS A 99 -18.90 -22.02 9.70
N VAL A 100 -18.22 -21.10 9.00
CA VAL A 100 -16.78 -21.12 8.81
C VAL A 100 -16.20 -19.82 9.32
N LYS A 101 -15.16 -19.91 10.14
CA LYS A 101 -14.33 -18.77 10.53
C LYS A 101 -13.12 -18.69 9.61
N LEU A 102 -12.96 -17.57 8.95
CA LEU A 102 -11.77 -17.27 8.18
C LEU A 102 -10.85 -16.39 9.02
N THR A 103 -9.58 -16.80 9.12
CA THR A 103 -8.56 -16.04 9.86
C THR A 103 -7.47 -15.62 8.91
N ILE A 104 -7.19 -14.33 8.88
CA ILE A 104 -6.09 -13.72 8.14
C ILE A 104 -4.89 -13.64 9.07
N ASN A 105 -3.76 -14.20 8.66
CA ASN A 105 -2.52 -14.20 9.45
C ASN A 105 -1.43 -13.43 8.73
N GLY A 106 -0.62 -12.68 9.51
CA GLY A 106 0.55 -11.98 9.01
C GLY A 106 0.23 -10.93 7.95
N ALA A 107 -0.87 -10.22 8.12
CA ALA A 107 -1.20 -9.11 7.23
C ALA A 107 -0.33 -7.90 7.53
N ALA A 108 0.23 -7.29 6.50
CA ALA A 108 1.05 -6.09 6.58
C ALA A 108 0.61 -5.08 5.53
N GLY A 109 0.49 -3.83 5.94
CA GLY A 109 0.20 -2.72 5.03
C GLY A 109 1.43 -2.31 4.22
N SER A 110 1.20 -1.51 3.20
CA SER A 110 2.26 -0.97 2.35
C SER A 110 3.19 -0.09 3.18
N TYR A 111 4.48 -0.43 3.23
CA TYR A 111 5.56 0.29 3.89
C TYR A 111 5.19 0.84 5.28
N GLY A 112 4.78 -0.05 6.19
CA GLY A 112 4.43 0.32 7.57
C GLY A 112 3.10 1.06 7.74
N SER A 113 2.30 1.18 6.70
CA SER A 113 0.93 1.68 6.81
C SER A 113 0.02 0.63 7.47
N THR A 114 -1.06 1.09 8.09
CA THR A 114 -2.07 0.21 8.66
C THR A 114 -3.01 -0.32 7.58
N ILE A 115 -3.45 -1.57 7.71
CA ILE A 115 -4.50 -2.12 6.86
C ILE A 115 -5.83 -1.53 7.29
N LYS A 116 -6.54 -0.92 6.34
CA LYS A 116 -7.85 -0.31 6.58
C LYS A 116 -8.97 -1.36 6.61
N SER A 117 -8.96 -2.29 5.68
CA SER A 117 -9.99 -3.32 5.56
C SER A 117 -9.51 -4.50 4.73
N TYR A 118 -10.20 -5.61 4.89
CA TYR A 118 -10.06 -6.80 4.06
C TYR A 118 -11.35 -7.01 3.28
N SER A 119 -11.25 -7.59 2.10
CA SER A 119 -12.40 -8.02 1.31
C SER A 119 -12.26 -9.52 1.00
N ILE A 120 -13.34 -10.25 1.18
CA ILE A 120 -13.43 -11.68 0.85
C ILE A 120 -14.62 -11.90 -0.07
N THR A 121 -14.40 -12.66 -1.12
CA THR A 121 -15.44 -13.10 -2.05
C THR A 121 -15.25 -14.58 -2.35
N GLY A 122 -16.34 -15.31 -2.46
CA GLY A 122 -16.36 -16.74 -2.81
C GLY A 122 -17.55 -17.48 -2.22
N GLY A 123 -17.94 -18.61 -2.81
CA GLY A 123 -19.04 -19.44 -2.31
C GLY A 123 -20.39 -18.71 -2.15
N GLY A 124 -20.65 -17.68 -2.97
CA GLY A 124 -21.83 -16.82 -2.83
C GLY A 124 -21.75 -15.77 -1.73
N TYR A 125 -20.62 -15.68 -1.03
CA TYR A 125 -20.36 -14.66 0.01
C TYR A 125 -19.50 -13.53 -0.54
N SER A 126 -19.84 -12.31 -0.16
CA SER A 126 -19.03 -11.12 -0.35
C SER A 126 -19.13 -10.23 0.89
N GLY A 127 -17.98 -9.83 1.42
CA GLY A 127 -17.93 -8.96 2.60
C GLY A 127 -16.60 -8.25 2.74
N SER A 128 -16.58 -7.15 3.50
CA SER A 128 -15.38 -6.43 3.86
C SER A 128 -15.43 -6.04 5.34
N ALA A 129 -14.30 -6.15 6.05
CA ALA A 129 -14.19 -5.78 7.44
C ALA A 129 -12.72 -5.52 7.83
N SER A 130 -12.48 -4.83 8.95
CA SER A 130 -11.16 -4.74 9.55
C SER A 130 -10.73 -6.06 10.21
N THR A 131 -11.69 -6.85 10.68
CA THR A 131 -11.56 -8.23 11.15
C THR A 131 -12.71 -9.05 10.59
N LEU A 132 -12.39 -10.20 9.98
CA LEU A 132 -13.40 -11.07 9.38
C LEU A 132 -13.75 -12.19 10.33
N THR A 133 -15.02 -12.22 10.74
CA THR A 133 -15.59 -13.38 11.41
C THR A 133 -16.86 -13.76 10.64
N THR A 134 -16.82 -14.94 10.02
CA THR A 134 -17.92 -15.74 9.49
C THR A 134 -18.61 -15.33 8.19
N GLY A 135 -18.62 -16.27 7.27
CA GLY A 135 -19.65 -16.46 6.23
C GLY A 135 -20.31 -17.83 6.36
N PHE A 136 -21.55 -17.95 5.93
CA PHE A 136 -22.17 -19.23 5.66
C PHE A 136 -21.73 -19.72 4.28
N LEU A 137 -21.32 -20.96 4.17
CA LEU A 137 -21.11 -21.65 2.89
C LEU A 137 -22.33 -22.47 2.55
#